data_fb5456e62fedc56cd63537750a6bbfc9
#
_entry.id   fb5456e62fedc56cd63537750a6bbfc9
#
_cell.length_a   1.000
_cell.length_b   1.000
_cell.length_c   1.000
_cell.angle_alpha   90.00
_cell.angle_beta   90.00
_cell.angle_gamma   90.00
#
_symmetry.space_group_name_H-M   'P 1'
#
loop_
_entity.id
_entity.type
_entity.pdbx_description
1 polymer ?
#
loop_
_entity_poly.entity_id
_entity_poly.type
_entity_poly.pdbx_seq_one_letter_code
_entity_poly.pdbx_strand_id
1 'polypeptide(L)'
;MIYSKDFGDIVIMLNQAGSLNKKISKGPPGPTGPIFYCEDVSVEFNEIRALKNIQLTVERGEIIFVTGASGAGKTTLLKLLSGMQEPTSGKIIRPNFFAGKKNLYISNVFQDLRLMGKYTCEENLMFAYDSSIYKDKAEFIQDMHELTRILGIKDRLHLKINQANGGLQQKVAIVRSLLTRPDVLIADEPTSSLDTENARRLFDVFNLYNAKRGLTVVWATHNKELCKSFTGRIIHLDNGRLVYSGHACFI
;
A
#
# COMPACT_ATOMS: atom_id res chain seq x y z
N MET A 1 28.26 2.74 2.35
CA MET A 1 28.46 1.86 1.19
C MET A 1 28.08 0.42 1.53
N ILE A 2 26.84 0.18 2.05
CA ILE A 2 26.32 -1.14 2.50
C ILE A 2 24.96 -1.47 1.81
N TYR A 3 24.52 -0.62 0.88
CA TYR A 3 23.15 -0.64 0.32
C TYR A 3 22.94 -1.55 -0.91
N SER A 4 23.96 -2.28 -1.40
CA SER A 4 23.84 -2.97 -2.70
C SER A 4 23.61 -4.48 -2.64
N LYS A 5 23.86 -5.15 -1.50
CA LYS A 5 23.78 -6.61 -1.44
C LYS A 5 22.36 -7.14 -1.29
N ASP A 6 21.57 -6.59 -0.37
CA ASP A 6 20.24 -7.13 -0.06
C ASP A 6 19.20 -6.88 -1.18
N PHE A 7 19.29 -5.73 -1.87
CA PHE A 7 18.40 -5.45 -3.01
C PHE A 7 18.75 -6.34 -4.21
N GLY A 8 20.03 -6.60 -4.42
CA GLY A 8 20.51 -7.56 -5.42
C GLY A 8 20.00 -8.97 -5.16
N ASP A 9 20.01 -9.42 -3.92
CA ASP A 9 19.55 -10.76 -3.53
C ASP A 9 18.04 -10.91 -3.67
N ILE A 10 17.24 -9.90 -3.31
CA ILE A 10 15.77 -9.89 -3.54
C ILE A 10 15.47 -9.90 -5.05
N VAL A 11 16.17 -9.10 -5.84
CA VAL A 11 16.02 -9.07 -7.30
C VAL A 11 16.50 -10.39 -7.93
N ILE A 12 17.57 -10.99 -7.43
CA ILE A 12 18.09 -12.29 -7.90
C ILE A 12 17.11 -13.41 -7.52
N MET A 13 16.59 -13.44 -6.30
CA MET A 13 15.56 -14.40 -5.89
C MET A 13 14.30 -14.30 -6.75
N LEU A 14 13.87 -13.08 -7.10
CA LEU A 14 12.70 -12.85 -7.95
C LEU A 14 12.96 -13.18 -9.43
N ASN A 15 14.18 -13.03 -9.90
CA ASN A 15 14.58 -13.43 -11.27
C ASN A 15 14.76 -14.95 -11.40
N GLN A 16 15.11 -15.65 -10.32
CA GLN A 16 15.20 -17.11 -10.27
C GLN A 16 13.83 -17.80 -10.12
N ALA A 17 12.85 -17.13 -9.51
CA ALA A 17 11.48 -17.61 -9.45
C ALA A 17 10.76 -17.32 -10.78
N GLY A 18 11.03 -18.11 -11.78
CA GLY A 18 10.68 -17.98 -13.21
C GLY A 18 9.24 -17.60 -13.62
N SER A 19 8.35 -17.19 -12.71
CA SER A 19 6.96 -16.85 -13.00
C SER A 19 6.71 -15.36 -13.26
N LEU A 20 7.49 -14.48 -12.64
CA LEU A 20 7.37 -13.03 -12.89
C LEU A 20 7.97 -12.60 -14.24
N ASN A 21 8.76 -13.44 -14.90
CA ASN A 21 9.40 -13.13 -16.18
C ASN A 21 8.56 -13.46 -17.43
N LYS A 22 7.41 -14.15 -17.30
CA LYS A 22 6.52 -14.38 -18.44
C LYS A 22 5.48 -13.26 -18.53
N LYS A 23 5.80 -12.28 -19.42
CA LYS A 23 4.90 -11.20 -19.85
C LYS A 23 4.54 -10.15 -18.79
N ILE A 24 5.53 -9.49 -18.25
CA ILE A 24 5.33 -8.07 -17.94
C ILE A 24 5.55 -7.32 -19.28
N SER A 25 4.56 -7.36 -20.15
CA SER A 25 4.42 -6.29 -21.12
C SER A 25 4.27 -5.02 -20.27
N LYS A 26 5.16 -4.04 -20.45
CA LYS A 26 4.84 -2.66 -20.05
C LYS A 26 3.47 -2.42 -20.65
N GLY A 27 2.43 -2.40 -19.81
CA GLY A 27 1.12 -2.01 -20.27
C GLY A 27 1.28 -0.67 -21.00
N PRO A 28 0.45 -0.37 -22.01
CA PRO A 28 0.52 0.91 -22.67
C PRO A 28 0.58 1.99 -21.59
N PRO A 29 1.39 3.07 -21.77
CA PRO A 29 1.40 4.16 -20.82
C PRO A 29 -0.05 4.54 -20.57
N GLY A 30 -0.50 4.34 -19.33
CA GLY A 30 -1.88 4.66 -18.95
C GLY A 30 -2.15 6.13 -19.20
N PRO A 31 -3.41 6.57 -19.19
CA PRO A 31 -3.75 7.96 -19.45
C PRO A 31 -2.88 8.85 -18.55
N THR A 32 -2.20 9.81 -19.19
CA THR A 32 -1.41 10.82 -18.52
C THR A 32 -2.31 11.64 -17.60
N GLY A 33 -1.98 11.71 -16.31
CA GLY A 33 -2.72 12.51 -15.34
C GLY A 33 -2.67 11.94 -13.93
N PRO A 34 -3.02 12.76 -12.94
CA PRO A 34 -3.00 12.35 -11.54
C PRO A 34 -4.01 11.23 -11.28
N ILE A 35 -3.64 10.34 -10.36
CA ILE A 35 -4.52 9.26 -9.91
C ILE A 35 -5.49 9.76 -8.83
N PHE A 36 -5.06 10.71 -8.00
CA PHE A 36 -5.91 11.45 -7.08
C PHE A 36 -5.68 12.95 -7.23
N TYR A 37 -6.76 13.70 -7.20
CA TYR A 37 -6.72 15.15 -7.18
C TYR A 37 -7.73 15.67 -6.16
N CYS A 38 -7.24 16.38 -5.15
CA CYS A 38 -8.05 17.03 -4.13
C CYS A 38 -7.91 18.55 -4.27
N GLU A 39 -9.04 19.24 -4.36
CA GLU A 39 -9.15 20.69 -4.48
C GLU A 39 -9.99 21.23 -3.31
N ASP A 40 -9.34 21.93 -2.39
CA ASP A 40 -9.94 22.54 -1.18
C ASP A 40 -10.80 21.58 -0.35
N VAL A 41 -10.37 20.30 -0.29
CA VAL A 41 -11.17 19.25 0.35
C VAL A 41 -11.15 19.40 1.87
N SER A 42 -12.32 19.41 2.47
CA SER A 42 -12.51 19.31 3.93
C SER A 42 -13.40 18.13 4.30
N VAL A 43 -13.13 17.55 5.47
CA VAL A 43 -13.93 16.47 6.06
C VAL A 43 -14.23 16.85 7.50
N GLU A 44 -15.53 16.89 7.83
CA GLU A 44 -16.03 17.21 9.14
C GLU A 44 -16.87 16.07 9.71
N PHE A 45 -16.68 15.77 10.98
CA PHE A 45 -17.49 14.84 11.75
C PHE A 45 -18.11 15.61 12.92
N ASN A 46 -19.42 15.83 12.88
CA ASN A 46 -20.11 16.71 13.82
C ASN A 46 -19.45 18.12 13.82
N GLU A 47 -18.83 18.52 14.93
CA GLU A 47 -18.14 19.81 15.06
C GLU A 47 -16.62 19.73 14.85
N ILE A 48 -16.08 18.54 14.56
CA ILE A 48 -14.63 18.33 14.42
C ILE A 48 -14.26 18.32 12.95
N ARG A 49 -13.43 19.28 12.52
CA ARG A 49 -12.81 19.28 11.22
C ARG A 49 -11.57 18.38 11.20
N ALA A 50 -11.73 17.15 10.72
CA ALA A 50 -10.66 16.18 10.60
C ALA A 50 -9.69 16.50 9.44
N LEU A 51 -10.18 17.08 8.34
CA LEU A 51 -9.37 17.61 7.24
C LEU A 51 -9.84 19.01 6.88
N LYS A 52 -8.90 19.90 6.54
CA LYS A 52 -9.14 21.32 6.32
C LYS A 52 -8.46 21.81 5.06
N ASN A 53 -9.22 22.09 4.01
CA ASN A 53 -8.77 22.68 2.75
C ASN A 53 -7.54 21.93 2.17
N ILE A 54 -7.66 20.61 2.02
CA ILE A 54 -6.59 19.79 1.49
C ILE A 54 -6.44 20.04 -0.02
N GLN A 55 -5.23 20.44 -0.40
CA GLN A 55 -4.76 20.50 -1.79
C GLN A 55 -3.76 19.37 -1.99
N LEU A 56 -4.10 18.34 -2.75
CA LEU A 56 -3.23 17.19 -2.95
C LEU A 56 -3.42 16.61 -4.34
N THR A 57 -2.29 16.42 -5.02
CA THR A 57 -2.22 15.66 -6.27
C THR A 57 -1.35 14.43 -6.03
N VAL A 58 -1.79 13.26 -6.45
CA VAL A 58 -1.02 12.01 -6.43
C VAL A 58 -0.89 11.50 -7.85
N GLU A 59 0.34 11.32 -8.29
CA GLU A 59 0.63 10.81 -9.63
C GLU A 59 0.62 9.28 -9.65
N ARG A 60 0.37 8.72 -10.83
CA ARG A 60 0.42 7.26 -11.03
C ARG A 60 1.84 6.73 -10.82
N GLY A 61 1.96 5.63 -10.09
CA GLY A 61 3.27 5.03 -9.76
C GLY A 61 4.06 5.83 -8.73
N GLU A 62 3.43 6.74 -8.01
CA GLU A 62 4.07 7.49 -6.94
C GLU A 62 4.02 6.72 -5.61
N ILE A 63 5.09 6.80 -4.83
CA ILE A 63 5.10 6.35 -3.43
C ILE A 63 5.04 7.58 -2.54
N ILE A 64 3.99 7.66 -1.72
CA ILE A 64 3.76 8.78 -0.81
C ILE A 64 3.70 8.29 0.63
N PHE A 65 4.46 8.97 1.50
CA PHE A 65 4.38 8.83 2.94
C PHE A 65 3.52 9.94 3.53
N VAL A 66 2.44 9.57 4.21
CA VAL A 66 1.58 10.49 4.95
C VAL A 66 2.03 10.48 6.40
N THR A 67 2.66 11.55 6.84
CA THR A 67 3.20 11.71 8.20
C THR A 67 2.36 12.70 9.02
N GLY A 68 2.50 12.65 10.33
CA GLY A 68 1.80 13.54 11.26
C GLY A 68 1.57 12.87 12.61
N ALA A 69 1.28 13.67 13.63
CA ALA A 69 0.94 13.16 14.97
C ALA A 69 -0.32 12.29 14.96
N SER A 70 -0.57 11.55 16.05
CA SER A 70 -1.88 10.91 16.25
C SER A 70 -2.98 11.98 16.25
N GLY A 71 -4.09 11.71 15.57
CA GLY A 71 -5.18 12.68 15.41
C GLY A 71 -4.96 13.77 14.33
N ALA A 72 -3.81 13.80 13.63
CA ALA A 72 -3.55 14.80 12.60
C ALA A 72 -4.42 14.68 11.33
N GLY A 73 -5.23 13.61 11.20
CA GLY A 73 -6.13 13.39 10.06
C GLY A 73 -5.64 12.34 9.04
N LYS A 74 -4.53 11.63 9.32
CA LYS A 74 -3.94 10.63 8.39
C LYS A 74 -4.94 9.58 7.94
N THR A 75 -5.54 8.85 8.87
CA THR A 75 -6.56 7.82 8.58
C THR A 75 -7.77 8.39 7.82
N THR A 76 -8.18 9.62 8.14
CA THR A 76 -9.27 10.30 7.42
C THR A 76 -8.87 10.60 5.98
N LEU A 77 -7.63 11.06 5.74
CA LEU A 77 -7.12 11.27 4.39
C LEU A 77 -7.07 9.95 3.60
N LEU A 78 -6.59 8.86 4.21
CA LEU A 78 -6.57 7.55 3.57
C LEU A 78 -7.98 7.06 3.21
N LYS A 79 -8.96 7.22 4.12
CA LYS A 79 -10.36 6.88 3.86
C LYS A 79 -10.97 7.76 2.77
N LEU A 80 -10.62 9.04 2.73
CA LEU A 80 -11.04 9.95 1.66
C LEU A 80 -10.49 9.48 0.30
N LEU A 81 -9.20 9.19 0.20
CA LEU A 81 -8.58 8.73 -1.06
C LEU A 81 -9.16 7.37 -1.51
N SER A 82 -9.42 6.45 -0.59
CA SER A 82 -10.01 5.14 -0.90
C SER A 82 -11.51 5.15 -1.22
N GLY A 83 -12.18 6.30 -1.09
CA GLY A 83 -13.63 6.41 -1.31
C GLY A 83 -14.50 5.89 -0.16
N MET A 84 -13.90 5.58 1.00
CA MET A 84 -14.63 5.17 2.21
C MET A 84 -15.18 6.35 3.00
N GLN A 85 -14.73 7.56 2.67
CA GLN A 85 -15.20 8.82 3.22
C GLN A 85 -15.39 9.80 2.07
N GLU A 86 -16.56 10.45 2.04
CA GLU A 86 -16.81 11.55 1.12
C GLU A 86 -16.40 12.88 1.75
N PRO A 87 -15.99 13.87 0.96
CA PRO A 87 -15.70 15.20 1.45
C PRO A 87 -16.98 15.90 1.92
N THR A 88 -16.86 16.72 2.97
CA THR A 88 -17.93 17.64 3.40
C THR A 88 -17.98 18.87 2.49
N SER A 89 -16.81 19.32 2.01
CA SER A 89 -16.66 20.41 1.03
C SER A 89 -15.42 20.21 0.18
N GLY A 90 -15.34 20.95 -0.94
CA GLY A 90 -14.29 20.82 -1.93
C GLY A 90 -14.55 19.69 -2.94
N LYS A 91 -13.57 19.36 -3.76
CA LYS A 91 -13.71 18.39 -4.83
C LYS A 91 -12.57 17.37 -4.78
N ILE A 92 -12.92 16.08 -4.88
CA ILE A 92 -11.95 15.01 -5.07
C ILE A 92 -12.22 14.28 -6.37
N ILE A 93 -11.15 14.04 -7.14
CA ILE A 93 -11.15 13.13 -8.28
C ILE A 93 -10.35 11.91 -7.84
N ARG A 94 -10.98 10.74 -7.94
CA ARG A 94 -10.38 9.43 -7.66
C ARG A 94 -10.19 8.65 -8.96
N PRO A 95 -9.32 7.64 -8.98
CA PRO A 95 -9.17 6.79 -10.16
C PRO A 95 -10.50 6.11 -10.46
N ASN A 96 -11.04 6.56 -11.53
CA ASN A 96 -12.06 5.97 -12.36
C ASN A 96 -13.34 5.41 -11.75
N PHE A 97 -14.34 6.25 -11.70
CA PHE A 97 -15.72 5.81 -11.80
C PHE A 97 -16.36 6.16 -13.17
N PHE A 98 -15.59 6.67 -14.14
CA PHE A 98 -16.15 7.19 -15.40
C PHE A 98 -15.45 6.71 -16.66
N ALA A 99 -16.27 6.30 -17.62
CA ALA A 99 -16.02 6.18 -19.05
C ALA A 99 -15.08 5.07 -19.54
N GLY A 100 -15.55 3.81 -19.55
CA GLY A 100 -15.12 2.82 -20.58
C GLY A 100 -13.67 2.34 -20.58
N LYS A 101 -12.83 2.79 -19.65
CA LYS A 101 -11.45 2.34 -19.47
C LYS A 101 -11.37 1.45 -18.22
N LYS A 102 -10.47 0.47 -18.22
CA LYS A 102 -10.22 -0.45 -17.14
C LYS A 102 -10.20 0.28 -15.78
N ASN A 103 -11.16 -0.05 -14.91
CA ASN A 103 -11.23 0.50 -13.57
C ASN A 103 -9.94 0.20 -12.82
N LEU A 104 -9.35 1.21 -12.20
CA LEU A 104 -8.20 1.01 -11.33
C LEU A 104 -8.68 0.38 -10.02
N TYR A 105 -7.94 -0.60 -9.54
CA TYR A 105 -8.27 -1.30 -8.31
C TYR A 105 -7.46 -0.74 -7.14
N ILE A 106 -8.17 -0.28 -6.11
CA ILE A 106 -7.58 0.21 -4.86
C ILE A 106 -7.68 -0.88 -3.81
N SER A 107 -6.56 -1.33 -3.27
CA SER A 107 -6.52 -2.21 -2.11
C SER A 107 -6.10 -1.44 -0.86
N ASN A 108 -6.68 -1.83 0.29
CA ASN A 108 -6.45 -1.16 1.55
C ASN A 108 -5.86 -2.12 2.58
N VAL A 109 -4.83 -1.66 3.30
CA VAL A 109 -4.34 -2.28 4.53
C VAL A 109 -4.75 -1.38 5.68
N PHE A 110 -5.73 -1.83 6.45
CA PHE A 110 -6.26 -1.08 7.59
C PHE A 110 -5.45 -1.32 8.85
N GLN A 111 -5.51 -0.40 9.79
CA GLN A 111 -4.85 -0.55 11.09
C GLN A 111 -5.39 -1.76 11.87
N ASP A 112 -6.68 -2.09 11.74
CA ASP A 112 -7.33 -3.28 12.33
C ASP A 112 -7.10 -4.58 11.52
N LEU A 113 -6.32 -4.51 10.43
CA LEU A 113 -5.91 -5.58 9.51
C LEU A 113 -7.04 -6.37 8.86
N ARG A 114 -8.25 -6.35 9.41
CA ARG A 114 -9.45 -7.05 8.92
C ARG A 114 -9.20 -8.51 8.54
N LEU A 115 -8.42 -9.21 9.37
CA LEU A 115 -8.16 -10.64 9.22
C LEU A 115 -9.21 -11.48 9.97
N MET A 116 -9.50 -12.65 9.42
CA MET A 116 -10.43 -13.58 10.02
C MET A 116 -9.71 -14.46 11.06
N GLY A 117 -9.88 -14.17 12.35
CA GLY A 117 -9.13 -14.75 13.46
C GLY A 117 -9.22 -16.27 13.59
N LYS A 118 -10.36 -16.88 13.20
CA LYS A 118 -10.59 -18.33 13.30
C LYS A 118 -9.92 -19.14 12.17
N TYR A 119 -9.53 -18.45 11.08
CA TYR A 119 -8.92 -19.06 9.91
C TYR A 119 -7.39 -18.99 10.01
N THR A 120 -6.70 -19.87 9.29
CA THR A 120 -5.25 -19.87 9.17
C THR A 120 -4.76 -18.66 8.38
N CYS A 121 -3.44 -18.38 8.44
CA CYS A 121 -2.82 -17.38 7.60
C CYS A 121 -3.05 -17.70 6.11
N GLU A 122 -2.89 -18.97 5.70
CA GLU A 122 -3.10 -19.40 4.32
C GLU A 122 -4.55 -19.18 3.87
N GLU A 123 -5.53 -19.59 4.67
CA GLU A 123 -6.94 -19.36 4.34
C GLU A 123 -7.27 -17.88 4.22
N ASN A 124 -6.69 -17.01 5.07
CA ASN A 124 -6.85 -15.57 4.93
C ASN A 124 -6.25 -15.03 3.61
N LEU A 125 -5.17 -15.60 3.12
CA LEU A 125 -4.60 -15.25 1.83
C LEU A 125 -5.46 -15.75 0.67
N MET A 126 -6.05 -16.95 0.80
CA MET A 126 -6.91 -17.54 -0.21
C MET A 126 -8.16 -16.71 -0.52
N PHE A 127 -8.64 -15.87 0.42
CA PHE A 127 -9.75 -14.93 0.16
C PHE A 127 -9.41 -13.83 -0.87
N ALA A 128 -8.13 -13.65 -1.22
CA ALA A 128 -7.72 -12.72 -2.27
C ALA A 128 -7.77 -13.33 -3.68
N TYR A 129 -8.10 -14.63 -3.80
CA TYR A 129 -8.19 -15.27 -5.11
C TYR A 129 -9.39 -14.74 -5.91
N ASP A 130 -9.11 -14.26 -7.11
CA ASP A 130 -10.10 -13.81 -8.07
C ASP A 130 -9.75 -14.35 -9.46
N SER A 131 -10.65 -15.15 -10.05
CA SER A 131 -10.48 -15.74 -11.38
C SER A 131 -10.49 -14.72 -12.52
N SER A 132 -10.91 -13.48 -12.27
CA SER A 132 -10.80 -12.39 -13.25
C SER A 132 -9.39 -11.78 -13.30
N ILE A 133 -8.60 -11.96 -12.23
CA ILE A 133 -7.23 -11.43 -12.09
C ILE A 133 -6.18 -12.49 -12.46
N TYR A 134 -6.42 -13.73 -12.06
CA TYR A 134 -5.50 -14.86 -12.23
C TYR A 134 -5.98 -15.79 -13.33
N LYS A 135 -5.06 -16.26 -14.16
CA LYS A 135 -5.36 -17.25 -15.20
C LYS A 135 -5.97 -18.53 -14.61
N ASP A 136 -5.39 -18.99 -13.49
CA ASP A 136 -5.82 -20.16 -12.76
C ASP A 136 -5.38 -20.08 -11.29
N LYS A 137 -5.87 -21.03 -10.48
CA LYS A 137 -5.52 -21.09 -9.05
C LYS A 137 -4.04 -21.42 -8.81
N ALA A 138 -3.39 -22.11 -9.74
CA ALA A 138 -1.97 -22.45 -9.59
C ALA A 138 -1.08 -21.21 -9.69
N GLU A 139 -1.39 -20.27 -10.61
CA GLU A 139 -0.71 -18.97 -10.71
C GLU A 139 -0.88 -18.17 -9.41
N PHE A 140 -2.09 -18.11 -8.85
CA PHE A 140 -2.33 -17.45 -7.58
C PHE A 140 -1.51 -18.05 -6.43
N ILE A 141 -1.51 -19.38 -6.29
CA ILE A 141 -0.75 -20.08 -5.26
C ILE A 141 0.76 -19.81 -5.42
N GLN A 142 1.24 -19.74 -6.64
CA GLN A 142 2.65 -19.41 -6.91
C GLN A 142 2.99 -18.00 -6.44
N ASP A 143 2.18 -16.98 -6.78
CA ASP A 143 2.36 -15.59 -6.31
C ASP A 143 2.29 -15.54 -4.76
N MET A 144 1.34 -16.27 -4.15
CA MET A 144 1.20 -16.35 -2.69
C MET A 144 2.45 -16.94 -2.04
N HIS A 145 2.98 -18.04 -2.56
CA HIS A 145 4.20 -18.66 -2.02
C HIS A 145 5.42 -17.76 -2.19
N GLU A 146 5.51 -17.04 -3.29
CA GLU A 146 6.60 -16.10 -3.54
C GLU A 146 6.57 -14.94 -2.54
N LEU A 147 5.44 -14.25 -2.39
CA LEU A 147 5.28 -13.14 -1.44
C LEU A 147 5.52 -13.56 0.00
N THR A 148 4.98 -14.71 0.40
CA THR A 148 5.14 -15.23 1.77
C THR A 148 6.57 -15.63 2.07
N ARG A 149 7.32 -16.12 1.08
CA ARG A 149 8.75 -16.41 1.20
C ARG A 149 9.57 -15.13 1.35
N ILE A 150 9.33 -14.11 0.52
CA ILE A 150 10.05 -12.82 0.59
C ILE A 150 9.84 -12.16 1.96
N LEU A 151 8.61 -12.18 2.48
CA LEU A 151 8.28 -11.60 3.79
C LEU A 151 8.59 -12.54 4.98
N GLY A 152 9.16 -13.73 4.72
CA GLY A 152 9.60 -14.67 5.75
C GLY A 152 8.47 -15.26 6.59
N ILE A 153 7.31 -15.52 6.00
CA ILE A 153 6.16 -16.08 6.71
C ILE A 153 5.65 -17.42 6.16
N LYS A 154 6.31 -17.95 5.11
CA LYS A 154 5.87 -19.17 4.42
C LYS A 154 5.67 -20.35 5.37
N ASP A 155 6.59 -20.54 6.30
CA ASP A 155 6.57 -21.68 7.23
C ASP A 155 5.51 -21.55 8.35
N ARG A 156 4.85 -20.38 8.44
CA ARG A 156 3.83 -20.07 9.45
C ARG A 156 2.42 -19.96 8.89
N LEU A 157 2.22 -20.32 7.62
CA LEU A 157 0.91 -20.20 6.95
C LEU A 157 -0.18 -21.10 7.59
N HIS A 158 0.23 -22.19 8.24
CA HIS A 158 -0.67 -23.12 8.95
C HIS A 158 -1.22 -22.56 10.27
N LEU A 159 -0.62 -21.49 10.83
CA LEU A 159 -1.08 -20.89 12.09
C LEU A 159 -2.40 -20.15 11.90
N LYS A 160 -3.33 -20.28 12.87
CA LYS A 160 -4.53 -19.45 12.92
C LYS A 160 -4.16 -18.01 13.27
N ILE A 161 -4.90 -17.06 12.71
CA ILE A 161 -4.64 -15.62 12.92
C ILE A 161 -4.70 -15.22 14.40
N ASN A 162 -5.63 -15.79 15.17
CA ASN A 162 -5.71 -15.53 16.62
C ASN A 162 -4.52 -16.08 17.44
N GLN A 163 -3.70 -16.96 16.85
CA GLN A 163 -2.48 -17.51 17.43
C GLN A 163 -1.21 -16.81 16.91
N ALA A 164 -1.35 -16.00 15.87
CA ALA A 164 -0.26 -15.26 15.24
C ALA A 164 0.04 -13.97 16.02
N ASN A 165 1.34 -13.64 16.15
CA ASN A 165 1.72 -12.34 16.68
C ASN A 165 1.40 -11.20 15.71
N GLY A 166 1.40 -9.95 16.20
CA GLY A 166 1.04 -8.78 15.42
C GLY A 166 1.85 -8.61 14.13
N GLY A 167 3.15 -8.90 14.17
CA GLY A 167 4.02 -8.81 12.98
C GLY A 167 3.65 -9.83 11.90
N LEU A 168 3.28 -11.07 12.28
CA LEU A 168 2.80 -12.07 11.33
C LEU A 168 1.45 -11.66 10.74
N GLN A 169 0.52 -11.22 11.59
CA GLN A 169 -0.78 -10.74 11.16
C GLN A 169 -0.64 -9.58 10.16
N GLN A 170 0.23 -8.62 10.44
CA GLN A 170 0.49 -7.47 9.58
C GLN A 170 1.02 -7.90 8.21
N LYS A 171 2.01 -8.81 8.18
CA LYS A 171 2.53 -9.36 6.92
C LYS A 171 1.46 -10.11 6.13
N VAL A 172 0.60 -10.90 6.79
CA VAL A 172 -0.52 -11.60 6.13
C VAL A 172 -1.49 -10.60 5.49
N ALA A 173 -1.88 -9.53 6.19
CA ALA A 173 -2.77 -8.51 5.65
C ALA A 173 -2.19 -7.83 4.42
N ILE A 174 -0.88 -7.53 4.43
CA ILE A 174 -0.18 -6.91 3.30
C ILE A 174 -0.09 -7.87 2.12
N VAL A 175 0.30 -9.14 2.33
CA VAL A 175 0.34 -10.15 1.27
C VAL A 175 -1.05 -10.31 0.65
N ARG A 176 -2.09 -10.42 1.47
CA ARG A 176 -3.48 -10.50 0.99
C ARG A 176 -3.84 -9.33 0.09
N SER A 177 -3.46 -8.10 0.47
CA SER A 177 -3.70 -6.91 -0.34
C SER A 177 -2.91 -6.90 -1.65
N LEU A 178 -1.65 -7.35 -1.66
CA LEU A 178 -0.83 -7.43 -2.87
C LEU A 178 -1.29 -8.53 -3.83
N LEU A 179 -1.82 -9.65 -3.30
CA LEU A 179 -2.38 -10.74 -4.11
C LEU A 179 -3.60 -10.29 -4.94
N THR A 180 -4.31 -9.25 -4.56
CA THR A 180 -5.36 -8.68 -5.42
C THR A 180 -4.82 -7.91 -6.63
N ARG A 181 -3.50 -7.86 -6.82
CA ARG A 181 -2.79 -7.15 -7.91
C ARG A 181 -3.29 -5.71 -8.09
N PRO A 182 -3.28 -4.88 -7.03
CA PRO A 182 -3.87 -3.55 -7.08
C PRO A 182 -3.06 -2.58 -7.94
N ASP A 183 -3.75 -1.57 -8.50
CA ASP A 183 -3.11 -0.40 -9.11
C ASP A 183 -2.69 0.63 -8.05
N VAL A 184 -3.43 0.67 -6.93
CA VAL A 184 -3.17 1.55 -5.78
C VAL A 184 -3.24 0.74 -4.50
N LEU A 185 -2.22 0.89 -3.65
CA LEU A 185 -2.21 0.38 -2.29
C LEU A 185 -2.28 1.55 -1.31
N ILE A 186 -3.29 1.55 -0.47
CA ILE A 186 -3.44 2.51 0.64
C ILE A 186 -3.21 1.75 1.94
N ALA A 187 -2.19 2.15 2.72
CA ALA A 187 -1.78 1.42 3.91
C ALA A 187 -1.72 2.36 5.13
N ASP A 188 -2.46 2.02 6.18
CA ASP A 188 -2.48 2.76 7.45
C ASP A 188 -1.61 2.04 8.47
N GLU A 189 -0.46 2.64 8.81
CA GLU A 189 0.57 2.13 9.75
C GLU A 189 1.01 0.68 9.44
N PRO A 190 1.38 0.32 8.19
CA PRO A 190 1.64 -1.07 7.79
C PRO A 190 2.90 -1.66 8.43
N THR A 191 3.65 -0.91 9.22
CA THR A 191 4.87 -1.35 9.91
C THR A 191 4.80 -1.22 11.42
N SER A 192 3.65 -0.89 11.99
CA SER A 192 3.51 -0.62 13.45
C SER A 192 3.91 -1.81 14.34
N SER A 193 3.77 -3.05 13.84
CA SER A 193 4.13 -4.28 14.55
C SER A 193 5.38 -4.96 13.97
N LEU A 194 6.15 -4.27 13.13
CA LEU A 194 7.34 -4.80 12.49
C LEU A 194 8.60 -4.13 13.07
N ASP A 195 9.67 -4.92 13.21
CA ASP A 195 11.00 -4.37 13.45
C ASP A 195 11.55 -3.67 12.20
N THR A 196 12.67 -2.98 12.34
CA THR A 196 13.27 -2.18 11.27
C THR A 196 13.63 -3.01 10.03
N GLU A 197 14.12 -4.24 10.23
CA GLU A 197 14.51 -5.13 9.12
C GLU A 197 13.27 -5.57 8.32
N ASN A 198 12.23 -6.02 9.01
CA ASN A 198 10.97 -6.41 8.37
C ASN A 198 10.25 -5.24 7.71
N ALA A 199 10.32 -4.04 8.30
CA ALA A 199 9.80 -2.82 7.68
C ALA A 199 10.53 -2.48 6.38
N ARG A 200 11.87 -2.64 6.35
CA ARG A 200 12.67 -2.46 5.14
C ARG A 200 12.31 -3.47 4.06
N ARG A 201 12.23 -4.77 4.40
CA ARG A 201 11.79 -5.82 3.44
C ARG A 201 10.42 -5.52 2.84
N LEU A 202 9.50 -5.02 3.65
CA LEU A 202 8.19 -4.62 3.16
C LEU A 202 8.28 -3.47 2.15
N PHE A 203 9.10 -2.47 2.45
CA PHE A 203 9.31 -1.35 1.53
C PHE A 203 9.95 -1.81 0.22
N ASP A 204 10.91 -2.72 0.28
CA ASP A 204 11.54 -3.30 -0.92
C ASP A 204 10.51 -4.03 -1.80
N VAL A 205 9.55 -4.73 -1.19
CA VAL A 205 8.43 -5.34 -1.92
C VAL A 205 7.58 -4.27 -2.60
N PHE A 206 7.26 -3.18 -1.92
CA PHE A 206 6.48 -2.08 -2.53
C PHE A 206 7.24 -1.40 -3.67
N ASN A 207 8.54 -1.13 -3.51
CA ASN A 207 9.39 -0.60 -4.57
C ASN A 207 9.44 -1.53 -5.79
N LEU A 208 9.54 -2.83 -5.55
CA LEU A 208 9.55 -3.81 -6.62
C LEU A 208 8.23 -3.80 -7.41
N TYR A 209 7.08 -3.78 -6.71
CA TYR A 209 5.77 -3.71 -7.36
C TYR A 209 5.56 -2.36 -8.06
N ASN A 210 6.06 -1.27 -7.48
CA ASN A 210 6.09 0.03 -8.12
C ASN A 210 6.90 0.00 -9.42
N ALA A 211 8.14 -0.48 -9.38
CA ALA A 211 9.02 -0.55 -10.56
C ALA A 211 8.49 -1.50 -11.64
N LYS A 212 7.93 -2.65 -11.27
CA LYS A 212 7.49 -3.68 -12.22
C LYS A 212 6.09 -3.46 -12.75
N ARG A 213 5.17 -2.92 -11.96
CA ARG A 213 3.74 -2.84 -12.27
C ARG A 213 3.17 -1.42 -12.23
N GLY A 214 3.98 -0.42 -11.84
CA GLY A 214 3.52 0.95 -11.66
C GLY A 214 2.58 1.11 -10.46
N LEU A 215 2.72 0.26 -9.42
CA LEU A 215 1.93 0.35 -8.20
C LEU A 215 2.06 1.74 -7.57
N THR A 216 0.95 2.42 -7.37
CA THR A 216 0.91 3.64 -6.55
C THR A 216 0.74 3.25 -5.09
N VAL A 217 1.55 3.83 -4.18
CA VAL A 217 1.48 3.52 -2.75
C VAL A 217 1.22 4.79 -1.96
N VAL A 218 0.19 4.78 -1.11
CA VAL A 218 -0.06 5.82 -0.11
C VAL A 218 0.04 5.18 1.27
N TRP A 219 1.10 5.51 1.98
CA TRP A 219 1.48 4.88 3.24
C TRP A 219 1.44 5.89 4.39
N ALA A 220 0.47 5.78 5.30
CA ALA A 220 0.47 6.58 6.52
C ALA A 220 1.36 5.97 7.58
N THR A 221 2.20 6.80 8.20
CA THR A 221 3.05 6.38 9.32
C THR A 221 3.40 7.56 10.23
N HIS A 222 3.60 7.27 11.50
CA HIS A 222 4.17 8.23 12.46
C HIS A 222 5.71 8.11 12.58
N ASN A 223 6.31 7.07 11.99
CA ASN A 223 7.75 6.82 12.05
C ASN A 223 8.49 7.65 10.98
N LYS A 224 8.95 8.84 11.37
CA LYS A 224 9.69 9.76 10.48
C LYS A 224 11.05 9.21 10.06
N GLU A 225 11.74 8.48 10.92
CA GLU A 225 13.06 7.90 10.61
C GLU A 225 12.95 6.85 9.50
N LEU A 226 11.87 6.07 9.52
CA LEU A 226 11.58 5.12 8.47
C LEU A 226 11.41 5.85 7.12
N CYS A 227 10.64 6.95 7.09
CA CYS A 227 10.42 7.72 5.86
C CYS A 227 11.71 8.29 5.27
N LYS A 228 12.67 8.72 6.11
CA LYS A 228 13.98 9.22 5.66
C LYS A 228 14.83 8.15 4.99
N SER A 229 14.62 6.89 5.35
CA SER A 229 15.37 5.75 4.80
C SER A 229 14.84 5.28 3.45
N PHE A 230 13.72 5.79 2.98
CA PHE A 230 13.02 5.31 1.80
C PHE A 230 12.80 6.39 0.75
N THR A 231 12.83 5.99 -0.52
CA THR A 231 12.57 6.88 -1.63
C THR A 231 11.07 7.08 -1.81
N GLY A 232 10.60 8.32 -1.74
CA GLY A 232 9.20 8.66 -1.90
C GLY A 232 8.94 10.12 -1.57
N ARG A 233 7.74 10.62 -1.88
CA ARG A 233 7.30 11.94 -1.47
C ARG A 233 6.69 11.87 -0.07
N ILE A 234 7.09 12.78 0.79
CA ILE A 234 6.53 12.94 2.13
C ILE A 234 5.49 14.06 2.07
N ILE A 235 4.31 13.79 2.58
CA ILE A 235 3.31 14.80 2.93
C ILE A 235 3.13 14.78 4.45
N HIS A 236 3.11 15.96 5.05
CA HIS A 236 2.94 16.11 6.50
C HIS A 236 1.62 16.77 6.83
N LEU A 237 0.82 16.07 7.63
CA LEU A 237 -0.43 16.59 8.17
C LEU A 237 -0.22 17.10 9.59
N ASP A 238 -0.74 18.29 9.85
CA ASP A 238 -0.86 18.86 11.20
C ASP A 238 -2.24 19.47 11.39
N ASN A 239 -2.94 19.05 12.44
CA ASN A 239 -4.29 19.54 12.81
C ASN A 239 -5.28 19.55 11.60
N GLY A 240 -5.23 18.51 10.75
CA GLY A 240 -6.07 18.36 9.58
C GLY A 240 -5.65 19.18 8.36
N ARG A 241 -4.50 19.87 8.39
CA ARG A 241 -3.95 20.63 7.27
C ARG A 241 -2.73 19.94 6.67
N LEU A 242 -2.56 20.03 5.37
CA LEU A 242 -1.33 19.63 4.70
C LEU A 242 -0.35 20.80 4.82
N VAL A 243 0.69 20.63 5.67
CA VAL A 243 1.67 21.69 5.97
C VAL A 243 2.99 21.52 5.21
N TYR A 244 3.25 20.33 4.68
CA TYR A 244 4.45 20.06 3.89
C TYR A 244 4.15 19.01 2.80
N SER A 245 4.77 19.21 1.64
CA SER A 245 4.80 18.21 0.55
C SER A 245 6.13 18.32 -0.19
N GLY A 246 6.95 17.25 -0.14
CA GLY A 246 8.27 17.24 -0.78
C GLY A 246 8.98 15.89 -0.66
N HIS A 247 10.15 15.76 -1.28
CA HIS A 247 10.97 14.55 -1.17
C HIS A 247 11.79 14.52 0.13
N ALA A 248 12.13 13.32 0.60
CA ALA A 248 12.78 13.08 1.89
C ALA A 248 14.16 13.76 2.07
N CYS A 249 14.79 14.22 0.98
CA CYS A 249 16.11 14.85 1.02
C CYS A 249 16.16 16.25 1.67
N PHE A 250 15.02 16.81 2.10
CA PHE A 250 14.89 18.18 2.58
C PHE A 250 14.33 18.33 4.00
N ILE A 251 14.35 17.26 4.81
CA ILE A 251 13.90 17.31 6.21
C ILE A 251 15.03 16.98 7.18
#